data_3bc436f2b9fc15b438f23be03bae6b49
#
_entry.id   3bc436f2b9fc15b438f23be03bae6b49
#
_cell.length_a   1.000
_cell.length_b   1.000
_cell.length_c   1.000
_cell.angle_alpha   90.00
_cell.angle_beta   90.00
_cell.angle_gamma   90.00
#
_symmetry.space_group_name_H-M   'P 1'
#
loop_
_entity.id
_entity.type
_entity.pdbx_description
1 polymer ?
#
loop_
_entity_poly.entity_id
_entity_poly.type
_entity_poly.pdbx_seq_one_letter_code
_entity_poly.pdbx_strand_id
1 'polypeptide(L)'
;RGLFSAPIICELSKRKVFTYTKNKANFNLKAVNKIKGKKELFACLNYLNRINLINKIGKDNFEFTDLGVEIFKRANSYYVPHSYREYILNLGKILDRGIKTKLLSVDRDENIIGSGKTHMRYFPPVISYLARNNSYDVAVDVGCGNGHFLDLMASYFQNIDLIGFDISKVSVASAKKIKKNHNKSKINIFKEDASKVSKWSPKIKKMIKNKRAIIFFWFLLHEISENKSSVIVNYLKKI
;
A
#
# COMPACT_ATOMS: atom_id res chain seq x y z
N ARG A 1 -19.92 6.27 13.04
CA ARG A 1 -18.69 6.04 13.88
C ARG A 1 -17.43 5.99 13.02
N GLY A 2 -17.41 5.34 11.86
CA GLY A 2 -16.22 5.16 11.01
C GLY A 2 -15.56 6.45 10.53
N LEU A 3 -16.33 7.49 10.25
CA LEU A 3 -15.81 8.77 9.74
C LEU A 3 -14.81 9.44 10.70
N PHE A 4 -15.04 9.35 12.01
CA PHE A 4 -14.16 9.95 13.01
C PHE A 4 -13.09 8.97 13.51
N SER A 5 -13.41 7.68 13.65
CA SER A 5 -12.46 6.71 14.18
C SER A 5 -11.33 6.38 13.21
N ALA A 6 -11.59 6.32 11.91
CA ALA A 6 -10.59 5.95 10.92
C ALA A 6 -9.37 6.91 10.89
N PRO A 7 -9.54 8.25 10.82
CA PRO A 7 -8.42 9.19 10.91
C PRO A 7 -7.64 9.06 12.22
N ILE A 8 -8.33 8.89 13.35
CA ILE A 8 -7.69 8.73 14.67
C ILE A 8 -6.83 7.46 14.67
N ILE A 9 -7.38 6.33 14.22
CA ILE A 9 -6.67 5.05 14.14
C ILE A 9 -5.44 5.17 13.24
N CYS A 10 -5.57 5.80 12.06
CA CYS A 10 -4.44 6.04 11.15
C CYS A 10 -3.34 6.84 11.83
N GLU A 11 -3.69 7.97 12.43
CA GLU A 11 -2.72 8.88 13.02
C GLU A 11 -2.03 8.30 14.26
N LEU A 12 -2.76 7.59 15.12
CA LEU A 12 -2.17 6.89 16.27
C LEU A 12 -1.28 5.72 15.86
N SER A 13 -1.65 5.01 14.78
CA SER A 13 -0.85 3.92 14.22
C SER A 13 0.45 4.43 13.61
N LYS A 14 0.42 5.51 12.82
CA LYS A 14 1.62 6.15 12.25
C LYS A 14 2.61 6.58 13.34
N ARG A 15 2.11 7.13 14.43
CA ARG A 15 2.91 7.60 15.57
C ARG A 15 3.32 6.47 16.50
N LYS A 16 2.90 5.23 16.21
CA LYS A 16 3.18 4.05 17.05
C LYS A 16 2.74 4.22 18.51
N VAL A 17 1.65 4.96 18.73
CA VAL A 17 1.06 5.12 20.06
C VAL A 17 0.64 3.77 20.61
N PHE A 18 0.15 2.90 19.73
CA PHE A 18 -0.05 1.50 20.01
C PHE A 18 0.89 0.66 19.14
N THR A 19 1.52 -0.35 19.74
CA THR A 19 2.32 -1.34 19.02
C THR A 19 1.61 -2.68 19.12
N TYR A 20 1.52 -3.36 17.99
CA TYR A 20 0.90 -4.66 17.88
C TYR A 20 1.98 -5.73 17.65
N THR A 21 2.12 -6.65 18.57
CA THR A 21 2.89 -7.89 18.44
C THR A 21 1.93 -9.07 18.26
N LYS A 22 2.40 -10.21 17.76
CA LYS A 22 1.57 -11.34 17.27
C LYS A 22 0.27 -11.63 18.04
N ASN A 23 0.21 -11.36 19.35
CA ASN A 23 -0.98 -11.62 20.18
C ASN A 23 -1.26 -10.54 21.24
N LYS A 24 -0.51 -9.44 21.26
CA LYS A 24 -0.69 -8.37 22.25
C LYS A 24 -0.56 -7.01 21.59
N ALA A 25 -1.41 -6.12 21.99
CA ALA A 25 -1.31 -4.70 21.66
C ALA A 25 -0.87 -3.95 22.91
N ASN A 26 0.19 -3.19 22.81
CA ASN A 26 0.78 -2.47 23.91
C ASN A 26 0.70 -0.96 23.69
N PHE A 27 0.33 -0.23 24.73
CA PHE A 27 0.38 1.22 24.74
C PHE A 27 1.83 1.69 24.88
N ASN A 28 2.27 2.56 23.97
CA ASN A 28 3.66 2.98 23.87
C ASN A 28 3.88 4.36 24.48
N LEU A 29 4.17 4.41 25.77
CA LEU A 29 4.43 5.66 26.50
C LEU A 29 5.58 6.48 25.89
N LYS A 30 6.63 5.84 25.35
CA LYS A 30 7.73 6.56 24.70
C LYS A 30 7.26 7.32 23.46
N ALA A 31 6.36 6.73 22.67
CA ALA A 31 5.78 7.38 21.50
C ALA A 31 4.83 8.50 21.94
N VAL A 32 3.99 8.25 22.95
CA VAL A 32 3.10 9.24 23.54
C VAL A 32 3.88 10.46 24.01
N ASN A 33 4.99 10.27 24.71
CA ASN A 33 5.80 11.37 25.24
C ASN A 33 6.40 12.28 24.16
N LYS A 34 6.57 11.81 22.92
CA LYS A 34 7.05 12.59 21.79
C LYS A 34 5.96 13.47 21.14
N ILE A 35 4.69 13.23 21.42
CA ILE A 35 3.58 13.99 20.86
C ILE A 35 3.44 15.31 21.62
N LYS A 36 3.48 16.43 20.90
CA LYS A 36 3.34 17.77 21.48
C LYS A 36 1.90 18.08 21.90
N GLY A 37 0.93 17.76 21.06
CA GLY A 37 -0.51 17.97 21.28
C GLY A 37 -1.09 16.97 22.26
N LYS A 38 -0.76 17.09 23.56
CA LYS A 38 -1.22 16.14 24.59
C LYS A 38 -2.73 16.18 24.78
N LYS A 39 -3.31 17.37 24.80
CA LYS A 39 -4.76 17.58 24.98
C LYS A 39 -5.54 16.87 23.86
N GLU A 40 -5.13 17.06 22.62
CA GLU A 40 -5.73 16.46 21.43
C GLU A 40 -5.54 14.94 21.43
N LEU A 41 -4.34 14.46 21.80
CA LEU A 41 -4.07 13.03 21.94
C LEU A 41 -5.03 12.39 22.95
N PHE A 42 -5.16 12.96 24.15
CA PHE A 42 -6.06 12.42 25.17
C PHE A 42 -7.53 12.54 24.78
N ALA A 43 -7.92 13.56 24.03
CA ALA A 43 -9.26 13.64 23.45
C ALA A 43 -9.52 12.48 22.47
N CYS A 44 -8.56 12.16 21.60
CA CYS A 44 -8.64 11.00 20.71
C CYS A 44 -8.73 9.67 21.49
N LEU A 45 -7.89 9.50 22.50
CA LEU A 45 -7.90 8.28 23.34
C LEU A 45 -9.22 8.14 24.10
N ASN A 46 -9.74 9.21 24.67
CA ASN A 46 -11.03 9.21 25.34
C ASN A 46 -12.18 8.89 24.38
N TYR A 47 -12.11 9.39 23.13
CA TYR A 47 -13.08 9.02 22.11
C TYR A 47 -13.04 7.52 21.80
N LEU A 48 -11.84 6.95 21.58
CA LEU A 48 -11.68 5.51 21.35
C LEU A 48 -12.16 4.67 22.52
N ASN A 49 -11.98 5.14 23.76
CA ASN A 49 -12.50 4.49 24.96
C ASN A 49 -14.04 4.49 24.97
N ARG A 50 -14.67 5.63 24.65
CA ARG A 50 -16.15 5.76 24.59
C ARG A 50 -16.80 4.86 23.53
N ILE A 51 -16.09 4.58 22.45
CA ILE A 51 -16.58 3.65 21.41
C ILE A 51 -16.11 2.22 21.62
N ASN A 52 -15.57 1.91 22.80
CA ASN A 52 -15.16 0.58 23.23
C ASN A 52 -14.08 -0.08 22.37
N LEU A 53 -13.11 0.71 21.88
CA LEU A 53 -11.93 0.17 21.21
C LEU A 53 -10.73 0.03 22.15
N ILE A 54 -10.69 0.84 23.19
CA ILE A 54 -9.68 0.76 24.25
C ILE A 54 -10.34 0.95 25.62
N ASN A 55 -9.72 0.41 26.65
CA ASN A 55 -10.07 0.63 28.04
C ASN A 55 -9.02 1.52 28.69
N LYS A 56 -9.46 2.49 29.47
CA LYS A 56 -8.57 3.27 30.33
C LYS A 56 -8.29 2.48 31.62
N ILE A 57 -7.03 2.09 31.85
CA ILE A 57 -6.59 1.27 32.99
C ILE A 57 -5.83 2.06 34.05
N GLY A 58 -5.75 3.39 33.93
CA GLY A 58 -5.06 4.26 34.85
C GLY A 58 -5.17 5.72 34.45
N LYS A 59 -4.39 6.61 35.07
CA LYS A 59 -4.43 8.03 34.74
C LYS A 59 -4.10 8.31 33.28
N ASP A 60 -3.03 7.69 32.76
CA ASP A 60 -2.49 7.95 31.43
C ASP A 60 -2.16 6.64 30.68
N ASN A 61 -2.81 5.54 31.02
CA ASN A 61 -2.56 4.25 30.43
C ASN A 61 -3.84 3.64 29.86
N PHE A 62 -3.70 2.92 28.74
CA PHE A 62 -4.80 2.33 27.99
C PHE A 62 -4.43 0.94 27.50
N GLU A 63 -5.41 0.08 27.40
CA GLU A 63 -5.29 -1.25 26.78
C GLU A 63 -6.37 -1.43 25.72
N PHE A 64 -6.16 -2.36 24.79
CA PHE A 64 -7.18 -2.69 23.79
C PHE A 64 -8.27 -3.58 24.36
N THR A 65 -9.51 -3.33 23.94
CA THR A 65 -10.57 -4.33 23.97
C THR A 65 -10.34 -5.35 22.84
N ASP A 66 -11.05 -6.50 22.87
CA ASP A 66 -10.98 -7.47 21.76
C ASP A 66 -11.38 -6.83 20.42
N LEU A 67 -12.43 -6.00 20.43
CA LEU A 67 -12.83 -5.23 19.26
C LEU A 67 -11.73 -4.27 18.81
N GLY A 68 -11.05 -3.61 19.75
CA GLY A 68 -9.93 -2.73 19.46
C GLY A 68 -8.77 -3.47 18.81
N VAL A 69 -8.41 -4.64 19.32
CA VAL A 69 -7.39 -5.51 18.71
C VAL A 69 -7.75 -5.83 17.26
N GLU A 70 -8.98 -6.25 16.99
CA GLU A 70 -9.48 -6.57 15.64
C GLU A 70 -9.38 -5.36 14.69
N ILE A 71 -9.83 -4.20 15.14
CA ILE A 71 -9.83 -2.96 14.35
C ILE A 71 -8.40 -2.50 14.06
N PHE A 72 -7.52 -2.50 15.06
CA PHE A 72 -6.14 -2.04 14.87
C PHE A 72 -5.27 -3.03 14.09
N LYS A 73 -5.58 -4.33 14.09
CA LYS A 73 -5.00 -5.30 13.13
C LYS A 73 -5.21 -4.87 11.69
N ARG A 74 -6.36 -4.26 11.42
CA ARG A 74 -6.78 -3.79 10.10
C ARG A 74 -6.51 -2.30 9.87
N ALA A 75 -5.78 -1.63 10.78
CA ALA A 75 -5.52 -0.18 10.71
C ALA A 75 -4.97 0.27 9.35
N ASN A 76 -4.15 -0.57 8.72
CA ASN A 76 -3.60 -0.24 7.39
C ASN A 76 -4.67 -0.12 6.29
N SER A 77 -5.81 -0.81 6.41
CA SER A 77 -6.91 -0.68 5.44
C SER A 77 -7.56 0.71 5.48
N TYR A 78 -7.47 1.40 6.60
CA TYR A 78 -7.97 2.78 6.73
C TYR A 78 -7.05 3.81 6.06
N TYR A 79 -5.81 3.47 5.74
CA TYR A 79 -4.90 4.38 5.03
C TYR A 79 -5.39 4.70 3.61
N VAL A 80 -6.07 3.77 2.94
CA VAL A 80 -6.61 4.04 1.60
C VAL A 80 -7.61 5.19 1.64
N PRO A 81 -8.77 5.13 2.36
CA PRO A 81 -9.68 6.25 2.43
C PRO A 81 -9.04 7.50 3.05
N HIS A 82 -8.14 7.35 4.03
CA HIS A 82 -7.46 8.48 4.65
C HIS A 82 -6.52 9.21 3.68
N SER A 83 -5.93 8.51 2.73
CA SER A 83 -5.09 9.12 1.70
C SER A 83 -5.83 10.10 0.79
N TYR A 84 -7.15 9.96 0.68
CA TYR A 84 -8.05 10.84 -0.09
C TYR A 84 -8.72 11.94 0.77
N ARG A 85 -8.27 12.17 2.00
CA ARG A 85 -8.90 13.11 2.94
C ARG A 85 -9.09 14.52 2.38
N GLU A 86 -8.14 15.02 1.59
CA GLU A 86 -8.26 16.35 0.98
C GLU A 86 -9.44 16.43 0.01
N TYR A 87 -9.68 15.39 -0.77
CA TYR A 87 -10.84 15.31 -1.67
C TYR A 87 -12.13 15.24 -0.87
N ILE A 88 -12.19 14.40 0.18
CA ILE A 88 -13.38 14.23 1.01
C ILE A 88 -13.75 15.54 1.72
N LEU A 89 -12.76 16.21 2.31
CA LEU A 89 -12.95 17.47 3.03
C LEU A 89 -13.34 18.64 2.12
N ASN A 90 -12.98 18.60 0.85
CA ASN A 90 -13.31 19.66 -0.11
C ASN A 90 -14.42 19.26 -1.10
N LEU A 91 -15.12 18.14 -0.88
CA LEU A 91 -16.10 17.63 -1.82
C LEU A 91 -17.19 18.65 -2.16
N GLY A 92 -17.74 19.36 -1.16
CA GLY A 92 -18.71 20.43 -1.40
C GLY A 92 -18.15 21.53 -2.32
N LYS A 93 -16.93 21.99 -2.06
CA LYS A 93 -16.29 23.01 -2.90
C LYS A 93 -16.01 22.50 -4.33
N ILE A 94 -15.71 21.20 -4.47
CA ILE A 94 -15.50 20.56 -5.78
C ILE A 94 -16.81 20.57 -6.57
N LEU A 95 -17.90 20.18 -5.93
CA LEU A 95 -19.23 20.12 -6.55
C LEU A 95 -19.76 21.53 -6.90
N ASP A 96 -19.66 22.48 -5.95
CA ASP A 96 -20.23 23.81 -6.12
C ASP A 96 -19.42 24.71 -7.08
N ARG A 97 -18.10 24.61 -7.05
CA ARG A 97 -17.21 25.59 -7.70
C ARG A 97 -16.28 25.00 -8.75
N GLY A 98 -16.34 23.70 -9.01
CA GLY A 98 -15.46 23.04 -9.96
C GLY A 98 -13.99 23.25 -9.63
N ILE A 99 -13.59 23.17 -8.34
CA ILE A 99 -12.20 23.35 -7.95
C ILE A 99 -11.35 22.38 -8.78
N LYS A 100 -10.34 22.93 -9.45
CA LYS A 100 -9.39 22.12 -10.20
C LYS A 100 -8.76 21.09 -9.27
N THR A 101 -9.13 19.83 -9.45
CA THR A 101 -8.64 18.69 -8.63
C THR A 101 -7.12 18.57 -8.62
N LYS A 102 -6.42 19.25 -9.54
CA LYS A 102 -4.95 19.40 -9.55
C LYS A 102 -4.37 20.06 -8.31
N LEU A 103 -5.16 20.81 -7.55
CA LEU A 103 -4.75 21.46 -6.30
C LEU A 103 -4.88 20.53 -5.08
N LEU A 104 -5.61 19.44 -5.24
CA LEU A 104 -5.79 18.44 -4.19
C LEU A 104 -4.85 17.28 -4.44
N SER A 105 -4.24 16.77 -3.39
CA SER A 105 -3.30 15.66 -3.50
C SER A 105 -3.83 14.40 -2.78
N VAL A 106 -3.61 13.26 -3.39
CA VAL A 106 -3.70 11.98 -2.69
C VAL A 106 -2.38 11.74 -1.96
N ASP A 107 -2.45 11.43 -0.68
CA ASP A 107 -1.26 10.99 0.06
C ASP A 107 -0.84 9.61 -0.46
N ARG A 108 0.06 9.62 -1.44
CA ARG A 108 0.48 8.40 -2.15
C ARG A 108 1.18 7.40 -1.25
N ASP A 109 1.92 7.84 -0.26
CA ASP A 109 2.62 6.95 0.65
C ASP A 109 1.63 6.20 1.55
N GLU A 110 0.60 6.89 2.05
CA GLU A 110 -0.49 6.25 2.78
C GLU A 110 -1.29 5.28 1.89
N ASN A 111 -1.62 5.71 0.67
CA ASN A 111 -2.37 4.89 -0.26
C ASN A 111 -1.63 3.57 -0.53
N ILE A 112 -0.32 3.62 -0.80
CA ILE A 112 0.50 2.45 -1.09
C ILE A 112 0.59 1.50 0.12
N ILE A 113 0.74 2.04 1.34
CA ILE A 113 0.74 1.21 2.56
C ILE A 113 -0.61 0.51 2.73
N GLY A 114 -1.69 1.25 2.56
CA GLY A 114 -3.05 0.72 2.71
C GLY A 114 -3.41 -0.29 1.63
N SER A 115 -3.19 0.05 0.37
CA SER A 115 -3.52 -0.79 -0.78
C SER A 115 -2.67 -2.06 -0.79
N GLY A 116 -1.35 -1.97 -0.57
CA GLY A 116 -0.47 -3.12 -0.57
C GLY A 116 -0.92 -4.22 0.38
N LYS A 117 -1.32 -3.86 1.62
CA LYS A 117 -1.81 -4.84 2.60
C LYS A 117 -3.24 -5.33 2.31
N THR A 118 -4.09 -4.47 1.79
CA THR A 118 -5.47 -4.85 1.42
C THR A 118 -5.45 -5.82 0.24
N HIS A 119 -4.54 -5.62 -0.71
CA HIS A 119 -4.44 -6.43 -1.91
C HIS A 119 -3.75 -7.77 -1.70
N MET A 120 -2.94 -7.93 -0.66
CA MET A 120 -2.25 -9.19 -0.35
C MET A 120 -3.18 -10.41 -0.32
N ARG A 121 -4.45 -10.25 0.05
CA ARG A 121 -5.45 -11.34 0.07
C ARG A 121 -5.78 -11.90 -1.32
N TYR A 122 -5.54 -11.12 -2.39
CA TYR A 122 -5.81 -11.53 -3.77
C TYR A 122 -4.62 -12.22 -4.43
N PHE A 123 -3.42 -12.11 -3.88
CA PHE A 123 -2.22 -12.67 -4.46
C PHE A 123 -2.15 -14.21 -4.36
N PRO A 124 -2.50 -14.87 -3.22
CA PRO A 124 -2.37 -16.32 -3.08
C PRO A 124 -3.10 -17.13 -4.15
N PRO A 125 -4.35 -16.83 -4.54
CA PRO A 125 -5.02 -17.54 -5.63
C PRO A 125 -4.27 -17.45 -6.97
N VAL A 126 -3.72 -16.27 -7.28
CA VAL A 126 -2.96 -16.07 -8.52
C VAL A 126 -1.63 -16.81 -8.46
N ILE A 127 -0.92 -16.76 -7.35
CA ILE A 127 0.31 -17.53 -7.14
C ILE A 127 0.04 -19.02 -7.29
N SER A 128 -1.05 -19.54 -6.70
CA SER A 128 -1.44 -20.95 -6.81
C SER A 128 -1.76 -21.34 -8.25
N TYR A 129 -2.43 -20.47 -9.00
CA TYR A 129 -2.70 -20.69 -10.44
C TYR A 129 -1.40 -20.75 -11.25
N LEU A 130 -0.49 -19.81 -11.04
CA LEU A 130 0.81 -19.76 -11.70
C LEU A 130 1.66 -20.99 -11.37
N ALA A 131 1.64 -21.43 -10.12
CA ALA A 131 2.39 -22.61 -9.68
C ALA A 131 1.92 -23.89 -10.38
N ARG A 132 0.61 -24.04 -10.63
CA ARG A 132 0.07 -25.19 -11.34
C ARG A 132 0.37 -25.17 -12.85
N ASN A 133 0.41 -23.96 -13.43
CA ASN A 133 0.59 -23.79 -14.85
C ASN A 133 2.05 -23.47 -15.25
N ASN A 134 2.95 -23.53 -14.32
CA ASN A 134 4.40 -23.30 -14.30
C ASN A 134 5.07 -23.14 -15.67
N SER A 135 4.88 -22.00 -16.30
CA SER A 135 5.33 -21.77 -17.67
C SER A 135 5.99 -20.40 -17.89
N TYR A 136 6.31 -19.66 -16.83
CA TYR A 136 6.86 -18.32 -16.97
C TYR A 136 8.30 -18.25 -16.47
N ASP A 137 9.16 -17.61 -17.29
CA ASP A 137 10.57 -17.38 -16.97
C ASP A 137 10.76 -16.02 -16.30
N VAL A 138 9.81 -15.10 -16.50
CA VAL A 138 9.87 -13.75 -15.94
C VAL A 138 8.48 -13.21 -15.60
N ALA A 139 8.37 -12.55 -14.46
CA ALA A 139 7.18 -11.80 -14.04
C ALA A 139 7.50 -10.30 -13.94
N VAL A 140 6.65 -9.48 -14.54
CA VAL A 140 6.75 -8.02 -14.52
C VAL A 140 5.58 -7.45 -13.75
N ASP A 141 5.84 -6.66 -12.70
CA ASP A 141 4.83 -5.97 -11.90
C ASP A 141 4.90 -4.46 -12.18
N VAL A 142 3.93 -3.96 -12.93
CA VAL A 142 3.82 -2.57 -13.33
C VAL A 142 3.03 -1.80 -12.27
N GLY A 143 3.66 -0.80 -11.65
CA GLY A 143 3.11 -0.14 -10.46
C GLY A 143 3.29 -1.00 -9.22
N CYS A 144 4.49 -1.56 -9.03
CA CYS A 144 4.75 -2.59 -8.00
C CYS A 144 4.64 -2.08 -6.55
N GLY A 145 4.45 -0.78 -6.34
CA GLY A 145 4.38 -0.20 -5.00
C GLY A 145 5.56 -0.60 -4.13
N ASN A 146 5.28 -1.05 -2.92
CA ASN A 146 6.29 -1.54 -1.97
C ASN A 146 6.85 -2.94 -2.32
N GLY A 147 6.41 -3.54 -3.42
CA GLY A 147 6.90 -4.82 -3.91
C GLY A 147 6.34 -6.05 -3.20
N HIS A 148 5.23 -5.94 -2.48
CA HIS A 148 4.64 -7.08 -1.75
C HIS A 148 4.32 -8.28 -2.65
N PHE A 149 3.83 -8.03 -3.86
CA PHE A 149 3.56 -9.11 -4.81
C PHE A 149 4.86 -9.78 -5.28
N LEU A 150 5.89 -8.99 -5.58
CA LEU A 150 7.20 -9.51 -5.98
C LEU A 150 7.86 -10.32 -4.86
N ASP A 151 7.72 -9.89 -3.61
CA ASP A 151 8.22 -10.61 -2.43
C ASP A 151 7.56 -11.99 -2.31
N LEU A 152 6.24 -12.02 -2.48
CA LEU A 152 5.49 -13.27 -2.47
C LEU A 152 5.88 -14.17 -3.65
N MET A 153 6.01 -13.63 -4.88
CA MET A 153 6.48 -14.38 -6.04
C MET A 153 7.87 -14.98 -5.80
N ALA A 154 8.81 -14.20 -5.26
CA ALA A 154 10.15 -14.67 -4.93
C ALA A 154 10.17 -15.79 -3.88
N SER A 155 9.19 -15.80 -2.97
CA SER A 155 9.05 -16.84 -1.95
C SER A 155 8.56 -18.18 -2.54
N TYR A 156 7.73 -18.13 -3.57
CA TYR A 156 7.15 -19.33 -4.18
C TYR A 156 7.92 -19.85 -5.39
N PHE A 157 8.58 -18.95 -6.14
CA PHE A 157 9.26 -19.29 -7.41
C PHE A 157 10.74 -18.92 -7.34
N GLN A 158 11.58 -19.92 -7.12
CA GLN A 158 13.03 -19.68 -6.93
C GLN A 158 13.78 -19.33 -8.23
N ASN A 159 13.23 -19.69 -9.41
CA ASN A 159 13.89 -19.58 -10.71
C ASN A 159 13.23 -18.59 -11.66
N ILE A 160 12.31 -17.75 -11.16
CA ILE A 160 11.65 -16.73 -11.97
C ILE A 160 12.40 -15.40 -11.85
N ASP A 161 12.68 -14.76 -12.98
CA ASP A 161 13.16 -13.37 -12.96
C ASP A 161 12.00 -12.43 -12.59
N LEU A 162 12.23 -11.51 -11.67
CA LEU A 162 11.23 -10.56 -11.19
C LEU A 162 11.63 -9.14 -11.59
N ILE A 163 10.70 -8.42 -12.19
CA ILE A 163 10.88 -7.04 -12.61
C ILE A 163 9.74 -6.23 -12.01
N GLY A 164 10.06 -5.13 -11.34
CA GLY A 164 9.08 -4.20 -10.81
C GLY A 164 9.45 -2.75 -11.08
N PHE A 165 8.46 -1.91 -11.30
CA PHE A 165 8.69 -0.48 -11.32
C PHE A 165 7.48 0.30 -10.81
N ASP A 166 7.76 1.47 -10.25
CA ASP A 166 6.75 2.36 -9.69
C ASP A 166 7.20 3.82 -9.84
N ILE A 167 6.25 4.74 -9.87
CA ILE A 167 6.52 6.17 -9.96
C ILE A 167 7.03 6.75 -8.63
N SER A 168 6.63 6.17 -7.50
CA SER A 168 7.02 6.60 -6.16
C SER A 168 8.46 6.20 -5.83
N LYS A 169 9.30 7.19 -5.57
CA LYS A 169 10.68 6.97 -5.12
C LYS A 169 10.73 6.20 -3.79
N VAL A 170 9.81 6.49 -2.87
CA VAL A 170 9.72 5.84 -1.55
C VAL A 170 9.36 4.38 -1.70
N SER A 171 8.36 4.07 -2.53
CA SER A 171 7.92 2.71 -2.84
C SER A 171 9.03 1.88 -3.47
N VAL A 172 9.71 2.43 -4.47
CA VAL A 172 10.86 1.79 -5.13
C VAL A 172 11.98 1.50 -4.13
N ALA A 173 12.28 2.45 -3.22
CA ALA A 173 13.29 2.24 -2.18
C ALA A 173 12.90 1.13 -1.20
N SER A 174 11.61 1.02 -0.87
CA SER A 174 11.06 -0.07 -0.04
C SER A 174 11.14 -1.41 -0.78
N ALA A 175 10.66 -1.46 -2.01
CA ALA A 175 10.66 -2.67 -2.83
C ALA A 175 12.07 -3.24 -3.08
N LYS A 176 13.08 -2.38 -3.24
CA LYS A 176 14.48 -2.81 -3.39
C LYS A 176 15.02 -3.60 -2.20
N LYS A 177 14.42 -3.46 -1.01
CA LYS A 177 14.84 -4.23 0.17
C LYS A 177 14.52 -5.72 0.06
N ILE A 178 13.53 -6.09 -0.75
CA ILE A 178 13.11 -7.47 -1.01
C ILE A 178 14.30 -8.32 -1.51
N LYS A 179 15.13 -7.74 -2.38
CA LYS A 179 16.31 -8.42 -2.93
C LYS A 179 17.24 -8.98 -1.86
N LYS A 180 17.29 -8.37 -0.67
CA LYS A 180 18.13 -8.83 0.45
C LYS A 180 17.62 -10.13 1.07
N ASN A 181 16.34 -10.44 0.91
CA ASN A 181 15.67 -11.58 1.52
C ASN A 181 15.65 -12.82 0.58
N HIS A 182 15.92 -12.62 -0.72
CA HIS A 182 15.76 -13.64 -1.75
C HIS A 182 17.01 -13.74 -2.62
N ASN A 183 18.00 -14.54 -2.16
CA ASN A 183 19.29 -14.66 -2.82
C ASN A 183 19.23 -15.43 -4.17
N LYS A 184 18.20 -16.28 -4.37
CA LYS A 184 18.06 -17.12 -5.56
C LYS A 184 17.31 -16.46 -6.71
N SER A 185 16.48 -15.46 -6.42
CA SER A 185 15.67 -14.79 -7.44
C SER A 185 16.37 -13.54 -7.97
N LYS A 186 16.41 -13.38 -9.29
CA LYS A 186 16.90 -12.17 -9.92
C LYS A 186 15.83 -11.08 -9.91
N ILE A 187 15.95 -10.14 -8.98
CA ILE A 187 14.97 -9.08 -8.76
C ILE A 187 15.51 -7.75 -9.28
N ASN A 188 14.81 -7.12 -10.23
CA ASN A 188 15.14 -5.83 -10.80
C ASN A 188 14.02 -4.82 -10.51
N ILE A 189 14.33 -3.80 -9.70
CA ILE A 189 13.36 -2.76 -9.34
C ILE A 189 13.91 -1.38 -9.70
N PHE A 190 13.10 -0.58 -10.40
CA PHE A 190 13.49 0.76 -10.83
C PHE A 190 12.31 1.74 -10.76
N LYS A 191 12.64 3.02 -10.78
CA LYS A 191 11.64 4.09 -10.80
C LYS A 191 11.24 4.37 -12.25
N GLU A 192 9.94 4.28 -12.55
CA GLU A 192 9.40 4.66 -13.84
C GLU A 192 7.90 4.95 -13.74
N ASP A 193 7.39 5.78 -14.63
CA ASP A 193 5.97 6.13 -14.75
C ASP A 193 5.29 5.18 -15.75
N ALA A 194 4.38 4.35 -15.26
CA ALA A 194 3.66 3.37 -16.07
C ALA A 194 2.89 4.00 -17.25
N SER A 195 2.45 5.26 -17.11
CA SER A 195 1.79 6.00 -18.21
C SER A 195 2.71 6.39 -19.35
N LYS A 196 4.03 6.32 -19.15
CA LYS A 196 5.05 6.71 -20.14
C LYS A 196 5.62 5.46 -20.81
N VAL A 197 4.78 4.74 -21.56
CA VAL A 197 5.12 3.46 -22.19
C VAL A 197 6.43 3.51 -22.98
N SER A 198 6.65 4.57 -23.76
CA SER A 198 7.87 4.73 -24.57
C SER A 198 9.17 4.74 -23.75
N LYS A 199 9.10 5.09 -22.46
CA LYS A 199 10.29 5.14 -21.58
C LYS A 199 10.66 3.77 -21.01
N TRP A 200 9.68 3.01 -20.54
CA TRP A 200 9.96 1.74 -19.86
C TRP A 200 9.91 0.53 -20.80
N SER A 201 9.12 0.59 -21.87
CA SER A 201 8.90 -0.56 -22.74
C SER A 201 10.17 -1.10 -23.42
N PRO A 202 11.11 -0.29 -23.96
CA PRO A 202 12.33 -0.82 -24.56
C PRO A 202 13.18 -1.58 -23.53
N LYS A 203 13.21 -1.10 -22.30
CA LYS A 203 13.94 -1.74 -21.19
C LYS A 203 13.32 -3.07 -20.85
N ILE A 204 11.99 -3.12 -20.68
CA ILE A 204 11.28 -4.38 -20.41
C ILE A 204 11.47 -5.35 -21.57
N LYS A 205 11.27 -4.93 -22.81
CA LYS A 205 11.44 -5.77 -23.99
C LYS A 205 12.83 -6.42 -24.04
N LYS A 206 13.89 -5.67 -23.72
CA LYS A 206 15.25 -6.20 -23.62
C LYS A 206 15.37 -7.28 -22.52
N MET A 207 14.73 -7.06 -21.37
CA MET A 207 14.83 -7.96 -20.21
C MET A 207 14.03 -9.25 -20.37
N ILE A 208 12.94 -9.21 -21.13
CA ILE A 208 12.06 -10.37 -21.38
C ILE A 208 12.34 -11.09 -22.71
N LYS A 209 13.33 -10.61 -23.48
CA LYS A 209 13.67 -11.20 -24.79
C LYS A 209 13.96 -12.70 -24.66
N ASN A 210 13.30 -13.49 -25.50
CA ASN A 210 13.38 -14.96 -25.52
C ASN A 210 12.91 -15.64 -24.21
N LYS A 211 12.06 -14.98 -23.45
CA LYS A 211 11.48 -15.51 -22.21
C LYS A 211 9.97 -15.49 -22.26
N ARG A 212 9.34 -16.48 -21.65
CA ARG A 212 7.90 -16.48 -21.42
C ARG A 212 7.61 -15.53 -20.26
N ALA A 213 7.09 -14.36 -20.59
CA ALA A 213 6.83 -13.30 -19.64
C ALA A 213 5.35 -13.26 -19.23
N ILE A 214 5.10 -12.96 -17.95
CA ILE A 214 3.79 -12.55 -17.48
C ILE A 214 3.88 -11.13 -16.93
N ILE A 215 2.91 -10.29 -17.27
CA ILE A 215 2.90 -8.88 -16.88
C ILE A 215 1.64 -8.61 -16.06
N PHE A 216 1.82 -8.02 -14.89
CA PHE A 216 0.76 -7.69 -13.94
C PHE A 216 0.56 -6.19 -13.83
N PHE A 217 -0.71 -5.78 -13.72
CA PHE A 217 -1.17 -4.42 -13.44
C PHE A 217 -2.12 -4.47 -12.25
N TRP A 218 -1.56 -4.62 -11.06
CA TRP A 218 -2.38 -4.71 -9.85
C TRP A 218 -2.97 -3.35 -9.49
N PHE A 219 -4.28 -3.21 -9.67
CA PHE A 219 -5.03 -2.00 -9.29
C PHE A 219 -4.41 -0.70 -9.82
N LEU A 220 -3.80 -0.73 -10.99
CA LEU A 220 -3.11 0.41 -11.57
C LEU A 220 -3.88 1.07 -12.70
N LEU A 221 -4.51 0.29 -13.58
CA LEU A 221 -5.07 0.83 -14.83
C LEU A 221 -6.17 1.86 -14.60
N HIS A 222 -6.94 1.74 -13.52
CA HIS A 222 -7.96 2.73 -13.15
C HIS A 222 -7.39 4.07 -12.68
N GLU A 223 -6.11 4.12 -12.29
CA GLU A 223 -5.43 5.38 -11.92
C GLU A 223 -4.82 6.10 -13.13
N ILE A 224 -4.77 5.43 -14.27
CA ILE A 224 -4.22 5.96 -15.51
C ILE A 224 -5.40 6.42 -16.38
N SER A 225 -5.31 7.61 -16.98
CA SER A 225 -6.37 8.10 -17.86
C SER A 225 -6.65 7.10 -18.99
N GLU A 226 -7.91 7.01 -19.44
CA GLU A 226 -8.38 6.05 -20.45
C GLU A 226 -7.51 6.02 -21.72
N ASN A 227 -7.18 7.21 -22.25
CA ASN A 227 -6.31 7.33 -23.44
C ASN A 227 -4.92 6.71 -23.24
N LYS A 228 -4.35 6.83 -22.01
CA LYS A 228 -3.03 6.26 -21.68
C LYS A 228 -3.12 4.76 -21.40
N SER A 229 -4.22 4.30 -20.81
CA SER A 229 -4.47 2.87 -20.60
C SER A 229 -4.57 2.14 -21.93
N SER A 230 -5.26 2.72 -22.92
CA SER A 230 -5.35 2.19 -24.28
C SER A 230 -3.98 2.05 -24.94
N VAL A 231 -3.08 3.01 -24.74
CA VAL A 231 -1.69 2.93 -25.26
C VAL A 231 -0.95 1.74 -24.63
N ILE A 232 -1.11 1.51 -23.32
CA ILE A 232 -0.50 0.35 -22.64
C ILE A 232 -1.04 -0.95 -23.22
N VAL A 233 -2.35 -1.10 -23.33
CA VAL A 233 -2.99 -2.31 -23.89
C VAL A 233 -2.53 -2.57 -25.33
N ASN A 234 -2.51 -1.55 -26.18
CA ASN A 234 -2.07 -1.66 -27.56
C ASN A 234 -0.57 -2.02 -27.68
N TYR A 235 0.24 -1.55 -26.73
CA TYR A 235 1.64 -1.96 -26.66
C TYR A 235 1.77 -3.45 -26.31
N LEU A 236 1.03 -3.92 -25.30
CA LEU A 236 1.08 -5.31 -24.85
C LEU A 236 0.63 -6.31 -25.94
N LYS A 237 -0.27 -5.89 -26.85
CA LYS A 237 -0.67 -6.71 -28.01
C LYS A 237 0.44 -6.88 -29.06
N LYS A 238 1.53 -6.11 -28.98
CA LYS A 238 2.63 -6.10 -29.95
C LYS A 238 3.92 -6.76 -29.42
N ILE A 239 3.90 -7.22 -28.17
CA ILE A 239 5.01 -7.95 -27.57
C ILE A 239 4.73 -9.44 -27.55
#